data_1c44fe1dd79ec8ded28539f09cc8a004
#
_entry.id   1c44fe1dd79ec8ded28539f09cc8a004
#
_cell.length_a   1.000
_cell.length_b   1.000
_cell.length_c   1.000
_cell.angle_alpha   90.00
_cell.angle_beta   90.00
_cell.angle_gamma   90.00
#
_symmetry.space_group_name_H-M   'P 1'
#
loop_
_entity.id
_entity.type
_entity.pdbx_description
1 polymer ?
#
loop_
_entity_poly.entity_id
_entity_poly.type
_entity_poly.pdbx_seq_one_letter_code
_entity_poly.pdbx_strand_id
1 'polypeptide(L)'
;MLKLNLLAASACVFVTESLAETRVIGEAAISSGLHDRGEQIGPLTLETELLLETTGAHGTLYGGLYRLTPIGADQAAFADETDYVIGYQFDTQGGSMDLTASWLTYPGTEDEESLELAAGFTSDLPYSPALTVFHDATLGDFGAEVSAGPSWKSGAWDAYVLARAGFVDAGDESGDRSYAGLELGAARPLGQQAEIGLYARYDISDADSFAREINQGVVTEFASSGLAVGAVIGVVIP
;
A
#
# COMPACT_ATOMS: atom_id res chain seq x y z
N MET A 1 2.90 3.37 -6.18
CA MET A 1 2.88 2.85 -4.81
C MET A 1 1.64 2.07 -4.54
N LEU A 2 1.70 0.77 -4.55
CA LEU A 2 0.52 -0.07 -4.36
C LEU A 2 0.22 -0.23 -2.89
N LYS A 3 -0.54 0.67 -2.30
CA LYS A 3 -1.09 0.54 -0.96
C LYS A 3 -2.40 -0.25 -0.91
N LEU A 4 -2.85 -0.74 -2.08
CA LEU A 4 -3.98 -1.68 -2.18
C LEU A 4 -3.76 -2.98 -1.39
N ASN A 5 -2.54 -3.31 -0.98
CA ASN A 5 -2.30 -4.54 -0.23
C ASN A 5 -2.82 -4.52 1.22
N LEU A 6 -3.05 -3.36 1.83
CA LEU A 6 -3.76 -3.32 3.12
C LEU A 6 -5.27 -3.45 2.93
N LEU A 7 -5.82 -2.87 1.86
CA LEU A 7 -7.24 -3.01 1.50
C LEU A 7 -7.60 -4.41 1.01
N ALA A 8 -6.68 -5.14 0.36
CA ALA A 8 -6.95 -6.50 -0.11
C ALA A 8 -7.15 -7.51 1.03
N ALA A 9 -6.60 -7.27 2.21
CA ALA A 9 -6.85 -8.11 3.39
C ALA A 9 -8.20 -7.82 4.07
N SER A 10 -8.75 -6.64 3.89
CA SER A 10 -10.02 -6.21 4.52
C SER A 10 -11.25 -6.33 3.60
N ALA A 11 -11.08 -6.57 2.30
CA ALA A 11 -12.19 -6.75 1.37
C ALA A 11 -12.90 -8.10 1.57
N CYS A 12 -13.36 -8.39 2.77
CA CYS A 12 -14.30 -9.50 3.02
C CYS A 12 -15.70 -9.15 2.51
N VAL A 13 -15.92 -9.47 1.23
CA VAL A 13 -17.14 -10.02 0.62
C VAL A 13 -18.46 -9.60 1.25
N PHE A 14 -19.09 -8.62 0.67
CA PHE A 14 -20.55 -8.58 0.60
C PHE A 14 -20.97 -8.72 -0.86
N VAL A 15 -21.26 -9.97 -1.29
CA VAL A 15 -21.90 -10.23 -2.57
C VAL A 15 -23.39 -9.99 -2.40
N THR A 16 -23.89 -8.91 -2.95
CA THR A 16 -25.31 -8.76 -3.27
C THR A 16 -25.41 -8.32 -4.73
N GLU A 17 -26.08 -9.14 -5.53
CA GLU A 17 -26.45 -8.77 -6.89
C GLU A 17 -27.35 -7.55 -6.86
N SER A 18 -26.89 -6.42 -7.39
CA SER A 18 -27.77 -5.33 -7.75
C SER A 18 -27.07 -4.22 -8.55
N LEU A 19 -27.88 -3.36 -9.14
CA LEU A 19 -27.61 -2.02 -9.72
C LEU A 19 -26.27 -1.42 -9.25
N ALA A 20 -25.57 -0.67 -10.09
CA ALA A 20 -24.31 -0.02 -9.74
C ALA A 20 -24.36 0.54 -8.32
N GLU A 21 -23.55 -0.01 -7.43
CA GLU A 21 -23.44 0.41 -6.04
C GLU A 21 -22.25 1.36 -5.90
N THR A 22 -22.50 2.55 -5.42
CA THR A 22 -21.45 3.53 -5.16
C THR A 22 -21.20 3.60 -3.67
N ARG A 23 -19.93 3.54 -3.26
CA ARG A 23 -19.53 3.68 -1.86
C ARG A 23 -18.30 4.58 -1.73
N VAL A 24 -18.16 5.18 -0.57
CA VAL A 24 -16.98 5.96 -0.19
C VAL A 24 -16.20 5.16 0.84
N ILE A 25 -14.91 4.98 0.60
CA ILE A 25 -13.98 4.35 1.54
C ILE A 25 -13.04 5.42 2.05
N GLY A 26 -12.93 5.52 3.36
CA GLY A 26 -11.95 6.37 4.03
C GLY A 26 -11.04 5.52 4.89
N GLU A 27 -9.74 5.79 4.85
CA GLU A 27 -8.76 5.13 5.71
C GLU A 27 -7.82 6.15 6.32
N ALA A 28 -7.40 5.88 7.56
CA ALA A 28 -6.30 6.59 8.20
C ALA A 28 -5.41 5.58 8.92
N ALA A 29 -4.10 5.68 8.71
CA ALA A 29 -3.11 4.84 9.35
C ALA A 29 -2.01 5.69 9.99
N ILE A 30 -1.45 5.19 11.09
CA ILE A 30 -0.24 5.72 11.70
C ILE A 30 0.76 4.59 11.82
N SER A 31 2.00 4.83 11.40
CA SER A 31 3.08 3.83 11.45
C SER A 31 4.37 4.43 11.99
N SER A 32 5.16 3.62 12.70
CA SER A 32 6.48 4.00 13.21
C SER A 32 7.53 4.16 12.12
N GLY A 33 7.23 3.72 10.92
CA GLY A 33 8.01 3.84 9.70
C GLY A 33 7.19 3.34 8.54
N LEU A 34 7.23 4.03 7.42
CA LEU A 34 6.57 3.59 6.20
C LEU A 34 7.60 2.98 5.26
N HIS A 35 7.38 1.72 4.93
CA HIS A 35 8.22 0.98 3.99
C HIS A 35 7.45 0.71 2.71
N ASP A 36 8.07 0.96 1.60
CA ASP A 36 7.57 0.59 0.29
C ASP A 36 8.68 0.01 -0.58
N ARG A 37 8.39 -1.09 -1.27
CA ARG A 37 9.26 -1.72 -2.28
C ARG A 37 10.73 -1.82 -1.86
N GLY A 38 10.96 -2.21 -0.60
CA GLY A 38 12.31 -2.40 -0.07
C GLY A 38 13.04 -1.15 0.38
N GLU A 39 12.33 -0.03 0.54
CA GLU A 39 12.89 1.18 1.13
C GLU A 39 11.95 1.81 2.17
N GLN A 40 12.52 2.67 2.99
CA GLN A 40 11.76 3.49 3.91
C GLN A 40 11.46 4.85 3.29
N ILE A 41 10.18 5.13 3.09
CA ILE A 41 9.69 6.39 2.51
C ILE A 41 9.10 7.35 3.55
N GLY A 42 9.13 6.98 4.82
CA GLY A 42 8.68 7.85 5.90
C GLY A 42 9.16 7.36 7.27
N PRO A 43 9.39 8.28 8.23
CA PRO A 43 9.62 7.95 9.63
C PRO A 43 8.28 7.64 10.32
N LEU A 44 8.01 8.17 11.51
CA LEU A 44 6.65 8.18 12.04
C LEU A 44 5.73 8.92 11.04
N THR A 45 4.75 8.23 10.49
CA THR A 45 3.98 8.71 9.33
C THR A 45 2.49 8.59 9.61
N LEU A 46 1.74 9.61 9.21
CA LEU A 46 0.28 9.58 9.08
C LEU A 46 -0.06 9.40 7.60
N GLU A 47 -0.81 8.36 7.29
CA GLU A 47 -1.38 8.09 5.98
C GLU A 47 -2.89 8.32 6.03
N THR A 48 -3.45 8.89 4.99
CA THR A 48 -4.89 9.01 4.82
C THR A 48 -5.28 8.72 3.39
N GLU A 49 -6.38 8.00 3.20
CA GLU A 49 -6.92 7.67 1.89
C GLU A 49 -8.43 7.94 1.84
N LEU A 50 -8.89 8.41 0.69
CA LEU A 50 -10.30 8.57 0.38
C LEU A 50 -10.55 8.06 -1.03
N LEU A 51 -11.36 7.00 -1.16
CA LEU A 51 -11.75 6.43 -2.44
C LEU A 51 -13.26 6.55 -2.66
N LEU A 52 -13.65 6.81 -3.88
CA LEU A 52 -15.00 6.64 -4.39
C LEU A 52 -14.99 5.42 -5.31
N GLU A 53 -15.80 4.42 -5.00
CA GLU A 53 -15.95 3.21 -5.79
C GLU A 53 -17.34 3.10 -6.39
N THR A 54 -17.42 2.59 -7.61
CA THR A 54 -18.67 2.23 -8.26
C THR A 54 -18.56 0.84 -8.86
N THR A 55 -19.32 -0.10 -8.28
CA THR A 55 -19.34 -1.49 -8.72
C THR A 55 -20.47 -1.71 -9.72
N GLY A 56 -20.15 -2.25 -10.88
CA GLY A 56 -21.09 -2.63 -11.94
C GLY A 56 -20.99 -4.12 -12.29
N ALA A 57 -21.70 -4.54 -13.33
CA ALA A 57 -21.77 -5.94 -13.75
C ALA A 57 -20.43 -6.53 -14.24
N HIS A 58 -19.44 -5.71 -14.54
CA HIS A 58 -18.17 -6.16 -15.12
C HIS A 58 -16.96 -5.84 -14.27
N GLY A 59 -17.14 -5.20 -13.12
CA GLY A 59 -16.07 -4.82 -12.20
C GLY A 59 -16.36 -3.55 -11.44
N THR A 60 -15.37 -3.07 -10.73
CA THR A 60 -15.40 -1.88 -9.89
C THR A 60 -14.46 -0.82 -10.46
N LEU A 61 -15.01 0.34 -10.82
CA LEU A 61 -14.25 1.54 -11.09
C LEU A 61 -14.05 2.28 -9.78
N TYR A 62 -12.84 2.75 -9.51
CA TYR A 62 -12.55 3.55 -8.34
C TYR A 62 -11.65 4.73 -8.68
N GLY A 63 -11.70 5.75 -7.84
CA GLY A 63 -10.80 6.89 -7.91
C GLY A 63 -10.73 7.60 -6.59
N GLY A 64 -9.60 8.23 -6.30
CA GLY A 64 -9.42 8.85 -4.99
C GLY A 64 -8.13 9.58 -4.80
N LEU A 65 -7.90 9.90 -3.53
CA LEU A 65 -6.77 10.65 -3.03
C LEU A 65 -6.10 9.84 -1.92
N TYR A 66 -4.79 9.70 -2.02
CA TYR A 66 -3.94 9.24 -0.93
C TYR A 66 -3.01 10.37 -0.49
N ARG A 67 -2.78 10.48 0.80
CA ARG A 67 -1.86 11.44 1.39
C ARG A 67 -0.95 10.76 2.40
N LEU A 68 0.35 10.93 2.22
CA LEU A 68 1.41 10.57 3.15
C LEU A 68 1.94 11.84 3.79
N THR A 69 1.99 11.87 5.12
CA THR A 69 2.50 13.00 5.89
C THR A 69 3.47 12.48 6.94
N PRO A 70 4.77 12.69 6.77
CA PRO A 70 5.74 12.45 7.84
C PRO A 70 5.43 13.34 9.03
N ILE A 71 5.52 12.81 10.25
CA ILE A 71 5.23 13.54 11.48
C ILE A 71 6.33 13.31 12.52
N GLY A 72 6.38 14.17 13.54
CA GLY A 72 7.37 14.06 14.62
C GLY A 72 8.69 14.79 14.35
N ALA A 73 9.73 14.41 15.08
CA ALA A 73 11.01 15.12 15.08
C ALA A 73 11.78 14.95 13.75
N ASP A 74 11.59 13.83 13.09
CA ASP A 74 12.36 13.42 11.90
C ASP A 74 11.62 13.68 10.58
N GLN A 75 10.46 14.37 10.64
CA GLN A 75 9.63 14.64 9.47
C GLN A 75 10.37 15.34 8.32
N ALA A 76 11.34 16.19 8.63
CA ALA A 76 12.09 16.95 7.62
C ALA A 76 13.06 16.10 6.78
N ALA A 77 13.29 14.83 7.16
CA ALA A 77 14.14 13.90 6.42
C ALA A 77 13.41 13.21 5.27
N PHE A 78 12.09 13.38 5.16
CA PHE A 78 11.25 12.69 4.18
C PHE A 78 10.25 13.66 3.55
N ALA A 79 9.89 13.40 2.32
CA ALA A 79 8.92 14.23 1.61
C ALA A 79 7.48 13.90 2.01
N ASP A 80 6.62 14.90 1.98
CA ASP A 80 5.18 14.70 1.91
C ASP A 80 4.82 14.15 0.53
N GLU A 81 3.77 13.30 0.45
CA GLU A 81 3.29 12.77 -0.81
C GLU A 81 1.76 12.88 -0.90
N THR A 82 1.28 13.18 -2.09
CA THR A 82 -0.16 13.17 -2.42
C THR A 82 -0.35 12.49 -3.76
N ASP A 83 -1.12 11.40 -3.78
CA ASP A 83 -1.40 10.64 -4.98
C ASP A 83 -2.86 10.79 -5.37
N TYR A 84 -3.07 11.05 -6.66
CA TYR A 84 -4.39 10.99 -7.28
C TYR A 84 -4.48 9.67 -8.03
N VAL A 85 -5.43 8.83 -7.62
CA VAL A 85 -5.53 7.45 -8.08
C VAL A 85 -6.80 7.24 -8.89
N ILE A 86 -6.70 6.52 -9.99
CA ILE A 86 -7.84 5.93 -10.69
C ILE A 86 -7.52 4.47 -11.00
N GLY A 87 -8.51 3.57 -10.86
CA GLY A 87 -8.29 2.17 -11.16
C GLY A 87 -9.57 1.43 -11.51
N TYR A 88 -9.37 0.24 -12.04
CA TYR A 88 -10.44 -0.66 -12.42
C TYR A 88 -10.12 -2.08 -12.03
N GLN A 89 -10.95 -2.64 -11.14
CA GLN A 89 -10.84 -4.02 -10.68
C GLN A 89 -11.93 -4.88 -11.32
N PHE A 90 -11.58 -6.08 -11.78
CA PHE A 90 -12.52 -7.02 -12.37
C PHE A 90 -12.11 -8.47 -12.11
N ASP A 91 -13.12 -9.35 -12.03
CA ASP A 91 -12.92 -10.77 -11.84
C ASP A 91 -12.49 -11.44 -13.14
N THR A 92 -11.63 -12.44 -12.99
CA THR A 92 -11.16 -13.31 -14.07
C THR A 92 -11.39 -14.78 -13.70
N GLN A 93 -11.11 -15.69 -14.63
CA GLN A 93 -11.12 -17.11 -14.29
C GLN A 93 -9.95 -17.47 -13.35
N GLY A 94 -10.23 -17.61 -12.05
CA GLY A 94 -9.26 -18.04 -11.02
C GLY A 94 -8.61 -16.91 -10.22
N GLY A 95 -9.20 -15.71 -10.26
CA GLY A 95 -8.75 -14.58 -9.46
C GLY A 95 -9.33 -13.26 -9.92
N SER A 96 -8.76 -12.18 -9.46
CA SER A 96 -9.11 -10.81 -9.83
C SER A 96 -7.92 -10.04 -10.41
N MET A 97 -8.21 -9.14 -11.33
CA MET A 97 -7.25 -8.19 -11.91
C MET A 97 -7.55 -6.79 -11.40
N ASP A 98 -6.50 -6.01 -11.17
CA ASP A 98 -6.57 -4.60 -10.85
C ASP A 98 -5.63 -3.80 -11.75
N LEU A 99 -6.13 -2.75 -12.36
CA LEU A 99 -5.36 -1.84 -13.21
C LEU A 99 -5.44 -0.45 -12.60
N THR A 100 -4.29 0.17 -12.33
CA THR A 100 -4.21 1.44 -11.61
C THR A 100 -3.32 2.43 -12.35
N ALA A 101 -3.72 3.69 -12.34
CA ALA A 101 -2.87 4.82 -12.67
C ALA A 101 -2.85 5.79 -11.48
N SER A 102 -1.66 6.17 -11.03
CA SER A 102 -1.45 7.06 -9.90
C SER A 102 -0.59 8.24 -10.32
N TRP A 103 -1.08 9.44 -10.13
CA TRP A 103 -0.29 10.66 -10.27
C TRP A 103 0.20 11.06 -8.89
N LEU A 104 1.51 10.91 -8.68
CA LEU A 104 2.20 11.20 -7.44
C LEU A 104 2.70 12.64 -7.47
N THR A 105 2.51 13.37 -6.38
CA THR A 105 3.00 14.74 -6.21
C THR A 105 3.65 14.87 -4.84
N TYR A 106 4.70 15.68 -4.74
CA TYR A 106 5.50 15.88 -3.52
C TYR A 106 5.42 17.33 -3.06
N PRO A 107 4.33 17.73 -2.34
CA PRO A 107 4.16 19.09 -1.86
C PRO A 107 5.29 19.51 -0.92
N GLY A 108 6.01 20.58 -1.26
CA GLY A 108 7.12 21.10 -0.43
C GLY A 108 8.50 20.77 -0.96
N THR A 109 8.64 19.90 -1.93
CA THR A 109 9.83 19.74 -2.78
C THR A 109 9.58 20.40 -4.13
N GLU A 110 10.64 20.81 -4.83
CA GLU A 110 10.56 21.57 -6.06
C GLU A 110 9.83 20.78 -7.16
N ASP A 111 8.54 21.05 -7.37
CA ASP A 111 7.71 20.61 -8.51
C ASP A 111 7.94 19.18 -9.03
N GLU A 112 8.28 18.25 -8.13
CA GLU A 112 8.46 16.84 -8.48
C GLU A 112 7.08 16.16 -8.58
N GLU A 113 6.85 15.51 -9.69
CA GLU A 113 5.65 14.72 -9.94
C GLU A 113 5.99 13.48 -10.76
N SER A 114 5.23 12.41 -10.58
CA SER A 114 5.39 11.22 -11.39
C SER A 114 4.06 10.54 -11.71
N LEU A 115 4.05 9.77 -12.80
CA LEU A 115 2.91 8.97 -13.22
C LEU A 115 3.27 7.49 -13.16
N GLU A 116 2.68 6.81 -12.19
CA GLU A 116 2.82 5.36 -12.09
C GLU A 116 1.62 4.64 -12.70
N LEU A 117 1.90 3.59 -13.45
CA LEU A 117 0.94 2.61 -13.97
C LEU A 117 1.21 1.27 -13.31
N ALA A 118 0.18 0.62 -12.79
CA ALA A 118 0.31 -0.70 -12.19
C ALA A 118 -0.77 -1.68 -12.68
N ALA A 119 -0.41 -2.96 -12.68
CA ALA A 119 -1.31 -4.06 -12.93
C ALA A 119 -1.09 -5.16 -11.89
N GLY A 120 -2.14 -5.51 -11.16
CA GLY A 120 -2.15 -6.55 -10.14
C GLY A 120 -3.03 -7.72 -10.54
N PHE A 121 -2.61 -8.94 -10.20
CA PHE A 121 -3.42 -10.14 -10.27
C PHE A 121 -3.39 -10.84 -8.91
N THR A 122 -4.56 -11.10 -8.32
CA THR A 122 -4.71 -11.89 -7.10
C THR A 122 -5.44 -13.19 -7.42
N SER A 123 -4.83 -14.30 -7.09
CA SER A 123 -5.37 -15.63 -7.39
C SER A 123 -6.32 -16.12 -6.29
N ASP A 124 -7.34 -16.91 -6.68
CA ASP A 124 -8.24 -17.65 -5.78
C ASP A 124 -7.58 -18.88 -5.12
N LEU A 125 -6.31 -19.14 -5.38
CA LEU A 125 -5.58 -20.25 -4.77
C LEU A 125 -5.42 -20.04 -3.24
N PRO A 126 -5.17 -21.12 -2.47
CA PRO A 126 -4.82 -21.00 -1.06
C PRO A 126 -3.68 -20.00 -0.84
N TYR A 127 -3.79 -19.20 0.22
CA TYR A 127 -2.88 -18.10 0.56
C TYR A 127 -2.97 -16.88 -0.37
N SER A 128 -3.95 -16.85 -1.29
CA SER A 128 -4.23 -15.72 -2.18
C SER A 128 -2.95 -15.13 -2.82
N PRO A 129 -2.14 -15.94 -3.52
CA PRO A 129 -0.92 -15.41 -4.13
C PRO A 129 -1.27 -14.31 -5.11
N ALA A 130 -0.51 -13.21 -5.03
CA ALA A 130 -0.67 -12.05 -5.88
C ALA A 130 0.62 -11.71 -6.59
N LEU A 131 0.50 -11.13 -7.79
CA LEU A 131 1.58 -10.55 -8.57
C LEU A 131 1.18 -9.12 -8.92
N THR A 132 2.04 -8.17 -8.66
CA THR A 132 1.90 -6.80 -9.12
C THR A 132 3.09 -6.44 -9.99
N VAL A 133 2.84 -5.79 -11.11
CA VAL A 133 3.87 -5.14 -11.93
C VAL A 133 3.57 -3.64 -11.96
N PHE A 134 4.60 -2.82 -11.96
CA PHE A 134 4.44 -1.37 -11.99
C PHE A 134 5.51 -0.72 -12.86
N HIS A 135 5.19 0.46 -13.38
CA HIS A 135 6.09 1.28 -14.16
C HIS A 135 5.81 2.75 -13.88
N ASP A 136 6.82 3.48 -13.44
CA ASP A 136 6.79 4.93 -13.38
C ASP A 136 7.16 5.50 -14.74
N ALA A 137 6.20 6.13 -15.42
CA ALA A 137 6.40 6.64 -16.78
C ALA A 137 7.23 7.94 -16.81
N THR A 138 7.41 8.59 -15.67
CA THR A 138 8.17 9.85 -15.55
C THR A 138 9.63 9.55 -15.20
N LEU A 139 9.87 8.73 -14.17
CA LEU A 139 11.21 8.35 -13.71
C LEU A 139 11.80 7.21 -14.55
N GLY A 140 10.95 6.40 -15.16
CA GLY A 140 11.37 5.23 -15.94
C GLY A 140 11.51 3.97 -15.09
N ASP A 141 11.18 4.01 -13.81
CA ASP A 141 11.26 2.87 -12.91
C ASP A 141 10.32 1.76 -13.36
N PHE A 142 10.78 0.53 -13.23
CA PHE A 142 9.99 -0.67 -13.48
C PHE A 142 10.20 -1.67 -12.36
N GLY A 143 9.16 -2.39 -11.98
CA GLY A 143 9.32 -3.43 -10.99
C GLY A 143 8.17 -4.40 -10.92
N ALA A 144 8.37 -5.42 -10.10
CA ALA A 144 7.34 -6.40 -9.79
C ALA A 144 7.44 -6.86 -8.33
N GLU A 145 6.30 -7.19 -7.75
CA GLU A 145 6.19 -7.79 -6.43
C GLU A 145 5.29 -9.02 -6.49
N VAL A 146 5.69 -10.08 -5.81
CA VAL A 146 4.84 -11.22 -5.50
C VAL A 146 4.55 -11.24 -4.01
N SER A 147 3.31 -11.59 -3.63
CA SER A 147 2.93 -11.74 -2.24
C SER A 147 2.00 -12.93 -2.04
N ALA A 148 2.02 -13.51 -0.84
CA ALA A 148 1.11 -14.56 -0.42
C ALA A 148 1.09 -14.69 1.09
N GLY A 149 -0.03 -15.17 1.67
CA GLY A 149 -0.06 -15.46 3.09
C GLY A 149 -1.38 -16.00 3.59
N PRO A 150 -1.35 -16.77 4.70
CA PRO A 150 -2.55 -17.26 5.35
C PRO A 150 -3.28 -16.14 6.10
N SER A 151 -4.62 -16.25 6.13
CA SER A 151 -5.46 -15.51 7.05
C SER A 151 -6.38 -16.43 7.83
N TRP A 152 -6.77 -16.03 9.05
CA TRP A 152 -7.64 -16.84 9.91
C TRP A 152 -8.39 -15.95 10.90
N LYS A 153 -9.52 -16.45 11.37
CA LYS A 153 -10.29 -15.81 12.44
C LYS A 153 -9.81 -16.23 13.82
N SER A 154 -9.61 -15.26 14.71
CA SER A 154 -9.26 -15.45 16.12
C SER A 154 -10.23 -14.61 16.99
N GLY A 155 -11.34 -15.22 17.37
CA GLY A 155 -12.44 -14.52 18.04
C GLY A 155 -13.06 -13.46 17.12
N ALA A 156 -13.02 -12.21 17.54
CA ALA A 156 -13.52 -11.08 16.76
C ALA A 156 -12.47 -10.46 15.82
N TRP A 157 -11.27 -11.02 15.77
CA TRP A 157 -10.16 -10.55 14.95
C TRP A 157 -9.98 -11.41 13.71
N ASP A 158 -9.76 -10.78 12.58
CA ASP A 158 -9.25 -11.38 11.37
C ASP A 158 -7.73 -11.16 11.34
N ALA A 159 -6.96 -12.23 11.54
CA ALA A 159 -5.51 -12.17 11.60
C ALA A 159 -4.90 -12.68 10.30
N TYR A 160 -3.71 -12.20 9.95
CA TYR A 160 -3.00 -12.61 8.76
C TYR A 160 -1.48 -12.58 8.93
N VAL A 161 -0.82 -13.31 8.06
CA VAL A 161 0.60 -13.19 7.75
C VAL A 161 0.70 -12.94 6.26
N LEU A 162 1.49 -11.96 5.84
CA LEU A 162 1.76 -11.68 4.43
C LEU A 162 3.27 -11.69 4.20
N ALA A 163 3.73 -12.59 3.35
CA ALA A 163 5.09 -12.57 2.83
C ALA A 163 5.09 -11.89 1.45
N ARG A 164 6.12 -11.10 1.18
CA ARG A 164 6.30 -10.42 -0.10
C ARG A 164 7.76 -10.48 -0.55
N ALA A 165 7.98 -10.40 -1.85
CA ALA A 165 9.29 -10.23 -2.45
C ALA A 165 9.14 -9.56 -3.81
N GLY A 166 10.11 -8.73 -4.15
CA GLY A 166 10.06 -7.99 -5.40
C GLY A 166 11.40 -7.39 -5.79
N PHE A 167 11.35 -6.64 -6.86
CA PHE A 167 12.48 -5.85 -7.32
C PHE A 167 12.02 -4.53 -7.92
N VAL A 168 12.91 -3.56 -7.94
CA VAL A 168 12.79 -2.28 -8.65
C VAL A 168 14.04 -2.13 -9.52
N ASP A 169 13.84 -1.87 -10.80
CA ASP A 169 14.85 -1.44 -11.77
C ASP A 169 14.64 0.08 -11.92
N ALA A 170 15.56 0.85 -11.37
CA ALA A 170 15.42 2.30 -11.25
C ALA A 170 15.88 2.99 -12.54
N GLY A 171 14.96 3.64 -13.22
CA GLY A 171 15.23 4.37 -14.48
C GLY A 171 16.04 5.65 -14.30
N ASP A 172 16.08 6.20 -13.09
CA ASP A 172 16.73 7.46 -12.72
C ASP A 172 18.17 7.30 -12.20
N GLU A 173 18.75 6.10 -12.28
CA GLU A 173 20.08 5.77 -11.74
C GLU A 173 20.15 5.79 -10.19
N SER A 174 19.03 5.85 -9.46
CA SER A 174 19.01 5.78 -7.98
C SER A 174 19.45 4.44 -7.42
N GLY A 175 19.54 3.44 -8.28
CA GLY A 175 20.03 2.09 -7.99
C GLY A 175 18.91 1.05 -7.91
N ASP A 176 19.14 -0.04 -8.62
CA ASP A 176 18.27 -1.22 -8.59
C ASP A 176 18.24 -1.81 -7.19
N ARG A 177 17.11 -2.39 -6.80
CA ARG A 177 17.00 -3.11 -5.53
C ARG A 177 16.10 -4.33 -5.65
N SER A 178 16.46 -5.37 -4.90
CA SER A 178 15.64 -6.53 -4.64
C SER A 178 15.30 -6.58 -3.16
N TYR A 179 14.06 -6.92 -2.85
CA TYR A 179 13.58 -6.88 -1.48
C TYR A 179 12.70 -8.07 -1.12
N ALA A 180 12.57 -8.30 0.17
CA ALA A 180 11.60 -9.21 0.73
C ALA A 180 11.06 -8.65 2.06
N GLY A 181 9.84 -9.03 2.42
CA GLY A 181 9.21 -8.59 3.65
C GLY A 181 8.24 -9.60 4.22
N LEU A 182 8.01 -9.46 5.51
CA LEU A 182 7.01 -10.21 6.26
C LEU A 182 6.17 -9.25 7.09
N GLU A 183 4.85 -9.36 6.96
CA GLU A 183 3.91 -8.58 7.75
C GLU A 183 2.99 -9.51 8.54
N LEU A 184 2.75 -9.14 9.79
CA LEU A 184 1.78 -9.77 10.68
C LEU A 184 0.75 -8.71 11.02
N GLY A 185 -0.52 -9.03 10.85
CA GLY A 185 -1.57 -8.09 11.19
C GLY A 185 -2.82 -8.75 11.72
N ALA A 186 -3.67 -7.91 12.30
CA ALA A 186 -5.01 -8.30 12.72
C ALA A 186 -5.94 -7.10 12.66
N ALA A 187 -7.15 -7.32 12.15
CA ALA A 187 -8.19 -6.31 12.08
C ALA A 187 -9.48 -6.83 12.74
N ARG A 188 -10.32 -5.91 13.18
CA ARG A 188 -11.65 -6.27 13.69
C ARG A 188 -12.67 -5.19 13.34
N PRO A 189 -13.92 -5.57 13.05
CA PRO A 189 -14.98 -4.60 12.81
C PRO A 189 -15.33 -3.81 14.09
N LEU A 190 -15.58 -2.53 13.90
CA LEU A 190 -16.15 -1.58 14.86
C LEU A 190 -17.59 -1.21 14.45
N GLY A 191 -18.48 -2.20 14.41
CA GLY A 191 -19.84 -2.04 13.90
C GLY A 191 -19.96 -2.54 12.46
N GLN A 192 -20.81 -1.88 11.64
CA GLN A 192 -21.11 -2.31 10.26
C GLN A 192 -20.29 -1.58 9.20
N GLN A 193 -19.73 -0.43 9.53
CA GLN A 193 -19.12 0.48 8.56
C GLN A 193 -17.68 0.87 8.90
N ALA A 194 -17.16 0.40 10.02
CA ALA A 194 -15.81 0.74 10.43
C ALA A 194 -15.05 -0.49 10.91
N GLU A 195 -13.74 -0.46 10.77
CA GLU A 195 -12.83 -1.46 11.35
C GLU A 195 -11.57 -0.79 11.90
N ILE A 196 -10.88 -1.48 12.78
CA ILE A 196 -9.56 -1.10 13.28
C ILE A 196 -8.60 -2.26 13.08
N GLY A 197 -7.40 -1.94 12.63
CA GLY A 197 -6.32 -2.90 12.42
C GLY A 197 -5.04 -2.50 13.13
N LEU A 198 -4.20 -3.50 13.37
CA LEU A 198 -2.83 -3.36 13.87
C LEU A 198 -1.93 -4.24 13.02
N TYR A 199 -0.71 -3.79 12.77
CA TYR A 199 0.28 -4.58 12.04
C TYR A 199 1.70 -4.35 12.54
N ALA A 200 2.56 -5.32 12.25
CA ALA A 200 4.01 -5.22 12.35
C ALA A 200 4.62 -5.78 11.06
N ARG A 201 5.54 -5.05 10.46
CA ARG A 201 6.17 -5.36 9.20
C ARG A 201 7.68 -5.30 9.32
N TYR A 202 8.38 -6.30 8.81
CA TYR A 202 9.82 -6.34 8.69
C TYR A 202 10.21 -6.54 7.24
N ASP A 203 11.03 -5.64 6.72
CA ASP A 203 11.50 -5.68 5.33
C ASP A 203 13.03 -5.71 5.30
N ILE A 204 13.56 -6.36 4.27
CA ILE A 204 14.98 -6.40 3.92
C ILE A 204 15.16 -6.02 2.45
N SER A 205 16.27 -5.40 2.13
CA SER A 205 16.65 -5.02 0.77
C SER A 205 18.13 -5.35 0.56
N ASP A 206 18.54 -5.59 -0.68
CA ASP A 206 19.95 -5.68 -1.05
C ASP A 206 20.63 -4.29 -1.15
N ALA A 207 19.82 -3.22 -1.13
CA ALA A 207 20.28 -1.84 -0.97
C ALA A 207 20.14 -1.39 0.49
N ASP A 208 21.04 -0.51 0.96
CA ASP A 208 20.92 0.17 2.25
C ASP A 208 19.92 1.33 2.09
N SER A 209 18.62 1.05 2.27
CA SER A 209 17.49 1.93 1.94
C SER A 209 16.55 2.22 3.11
N PHE A 210 16.88 1.72 4.31
CA PHE A 210 16.11 1.98 5.53
C PHE A 210 16.88 2.93 6.43
N ALA A 211 16.27 4.04 6.82
CA ALA A 211 16.87 5.01 7.71
C ALA A 211 17.12 4.42 9.11
N ARG A 212 18.38 4.36 9.51
CA ARG A 212 18.82 3.88 10.83
C ARG A 212 19.07 4.99 11.81
N GLU A 213 19.65 6.08 11.34
CA GLU A 213 19.92 7.26 12.14
C GLU A 213 19.52 8.52 11.37
N ILE A 214 18.72 9.37 12.01
CA ILE A 214 18.31 10.67 11.47
C ILE A 214 18.83 11.75 12.39
N ASN A 215 19.56 12.70 11.85
CA ASN A 215 20.14 13.80 12.63
C ASN A 215 19.78 15.14 11.96
N GLN A 216 19.07 15.99 12.71
CA GLN A 216 18.64 17.33 12.26
C GLN A 216 17.87 17.31 10.92
N GLY A 217 17.01 16.32 10.72
CA GLY A 217 16.21 16.20 9.51
C GLY A 217 16.96 15.64 8.29
N VAL A 218 18.11 15.00 8.49
CA VAL A 218 18.88 14.32 7.45
C VAL A 218 19.15 12.89 7.88
N VAL A 219 18.92 11.92 7.00
CA VAL A 219 19.32 10.53 7.25
C VAL A 219 20.83 10.42 7.16
N THR A 220 21.48 10.04 8.26
CA THR A 220 22.94 9.95 8.37
C THR A 220 23.48 8.53 8.32
N GLU A 221 22.63 7.54 8.59
CA GLU A 221 22.98 6.12 8.47
C GLU A 221 21.79 5.36 7.89
N PHE A 222 22.06 4.50 6.91
CA PHE A 222 21.10 3.59 6.31
C PHE A 222 21.42 2.14 6.68
N ALA A 223 20.41 1.28 6.60
CA ALA A 223 20.49 -0.16 6.80
C ALA A 223 19.78 -0.90 5.67
N SER A 224 20.10 -2.16 5.50
CA SER A 224 19.47 -3.07 4.54
C SER A 224 18.17 -3.71 5.08
N SER A 225 17.67 -3.26 6.23
CA SER A 225 16.42 -3.78 6.80
C SER A 225 15.74 -2.76 7.70
N GLY A 226 14.41 -2.83 7.79
CA GLY A 226 13.60 -1.99 8.65
C GLY A 226 12.46 -2.75 9.31
N LEU A 227 12.04 -2.28 10.49
CA LEU A 227 10.87 -2.75 11.22
C LEU A 227 9.90 -1.58 11.38
N ALA A 228 8.65 -1.79 11.00
CA ALA A 228 7.57 -0.85 11.23
C ALA A 228 6.43 -1.51 12.00
N VAL A 229 5.76 -0.73 12.84
CA VAL A 229 4.51 -1.12 13.50
C VAL A 229 3.50 0.00 13.27
N GLY A 230 2.24 -0.39 13.07
CA GLY A 230 1.22 0.60 12.76
C GLY A 230 -0.17 0.19 13.22
N ALA A 231 -1.05 1.17 13.19
CA ALA A 231 -2.48 1.02 13.41
C ALA A 231 -3.24 1.71 12.30
N VAL A 232 -4.36 1.12 11.92
CA VAL A 232 -5.22 1.62 10.84
C VAL A 232 -6.67 1.65 11.31
N ILE A 233 -7.40 2.64 10.84
CA ILE A 233 -8.86 2.70 10.95
C ILE A 233 -9.44 2.90 9.56
N GLY A 234 -10.38 2.03 9.17
CA GLY A 234 -11.12 2.10 7.92
C GLY A 234 -12.59 2.38 8.15
N VAL A 235 -13.22 3.10 7.21
CA VAL A 235 -14.66 3.40 7.19
C VAL A 235 -15.20 3.22 5.78
N VAL A 236 -16.35 2.54 5.66
CA VAL A 236 -17.08 2.38 4.40
C VAL A 236 -18.47 3.01 4.53
N ILE A 237 -18.77 3.95 3.65
CA ILE A 237 -20.06 4.65 3.59
C ILE A 237 -20.75 4.24 2.27
N PRO A 238 -21.92 3.57 2.35
CA PRO A 238 -22.72 3.18 1.17
C PRO A 238 -23.24 4.39 0.38
#